data_c599fd7c5217427d18ec222d48b86f0d
#
_entry.id   c599fd7c5217427d18ec222d48b86f0d
#
_cell.length_a   1.000
_cell.length_b   1.000
_cell.length_c   1.000
_cell.angle_alpha   90.00
_cell.angle_beta   90.00
_cell.angle_gamma   90.00
#
_symmetry.space_group_name_H-M   'P 1'
#
loop_
_entity.id
_entity.type
_entity.pdbx_description
1 polymer ?
#
loop_
_entity_poly.entity_id
_entity_poly.type
_entity_poly.pdbx_seq_one_letter_code
_entity_poly.pdbx_strand_id
1 'polypeptide(L)'
;MLFDWRNIYRRTLPSKWRYRMGIYGRDVIRDTWMLGFQNAVTLLTGLLAREQRLGQLTLPNYSAPVWFRLGTADAFVVRQVFTVQQYAPLTQISNVKFIIDCGGNIGCSALYFMKHFPDAELVAIEPQRDNADLFRQNLLSFSSRVHLIEAAIWSRETELYFRNSNAATSSYEVAEVGESEVIKTVTLANMEISQDRHP
;
A
#
# COMPACT_ATOMS: atom_id res chain seq x y z
N MET A 1 18.70 31.93 27.44
CA MET A 1 17.24 31.94 27.47
C MET A 1 16.75 30.86 26.54
N LEU A 2 16.50 29.65 27.05
CA LEU A 2 16.04 28.52 26.25
C LEU A 2 14.55 28.76 25.93
N PHE A 3 14.24 28.94 24.68
CA PHE A 3 12.86 29.12 24.20
C PHE A 3 12.10 27.82 24.43
N ASP A 4 11.16 27.81 25.39
CA ASP A 4 10.34 26.64 25.72
C ASP A 4 9.19 26.50 24.74
N TRP A 5 9.46 25.89 23.57
CA TRP A 5 8.51 25.58 22.52
C TRP A 5 7.35 24.71 22.99
N ARG A 6 7.55 23.90 24.06
CA ARG A 6 6.50 23.02 24.61
C ARG A 6 5.36 23.78 25.23
N ASN A 7 5.64 24.91 25.87
CA ASN A 7 4.63 25.74 26.51
C ASN A 7 3.83 26.59 25.52
N ILE A 8 4.47 27.10 24.46
CA ILE A 8 3.78 27.81 23.37
C ILE A 8 2.84 26.85 22.64
N TYR A 9 3.35 25.67 22.26
CA TYR A 9 2.59 24.61 21.58
C TYR A 9 1.35 24.16 22.40
N ARG A 10 1.44 24.09 23.74
CA ARG A 10 0.33 23.69 24.60
C ARG A 10 -0.73 24.78 24.76
N ARG A 11 -0.38 26.05 24.64
CA ARG A 11 -1.29 27.20 24.89
C ARG A 11 -2.02 27.67 23.63
N THR A 12 -1.46 27.48 22.44
CA THR A 12 -1.97 28.13 21.23
C THR A 12 -2.78 27.22 20.31
N LEU A 13 -2.70 25.89 20.46
CA LEU A 13 -3.35 24.96 19.55
C LEU A 13 -4.44 24.13 20.26
N PRO A 14 -5.63 23.96 19.66
CA PRO A 14 -6.66 23.04 20.14
C PRO A 14 -6.13 21.61 20.30
N SER A 15 -6.67 20.85 21.24
CA SER A 15 -6.19 19.50 21.59
C SER A 15 -6.14 18.54 20.38
N LYS A 16 -7.13 18.62 19.48
CA LYS A 16 -7.18 17.86 18.22
C LYS A 16 -5.99 18.17 17.28
N TRP A 17 -5.59 19.44 17.20
CA TRP A 17 -4.46 19.86 16.37
C TRP A 17 -3.12 19.48 17.00
N ARG A 18 -2.99 19.55 18.33
CA ARG A 18 -1.78 19.09 19.05
C ARG A 18 -1.54 17.61 18.85
N TYR A 19 -2.59 16.79 18.92
CA TYR A 19 -2.51 15.36 18.67
C TYR A 19 -2.06 15.07 17.22
N ARG A 20 -2.72 15.72 16.24
CA ARG A 20 -2.37 15.58 14.82
C ARG A 20 -0.94 16.03 14.52
N MET A 21 -0.53 17.22 14.99
CA MET A 21 0.83 17.73 14.78
C MET A 21 1.89 16.87 15.49
N GLY A 22 1.59 16.32 16.66
CA GLY A 22 2.50 15.41 17.36
C GLY A 22 2.74 14.11 16.61
N ILE A 23 1.71 13.58 15.96
CA ILE A 23 1.81 12.41 15.09
C ILE A 23 2.54 12.78 13.79
N TYR A 24 2.05 13.79 13.06
CA TYR A 24 2.65 14.19 11.79
C TYR A 24 4.09 14.66 11.93
N GLY A 25 4.45 15.36 13.02
CA GLY A 25 5.82 15.79 13.24
C GLY A 25 6.81 14.64 13.39
N ARG A 26 6.46 13.62 14.18
CA ARG A 26 7.30 12.42 14.32
C ARG A 26 7.37 11.63 13.01
N ASP A 27 6.26 11.56 12.31
CA ASP A 27 6.17 10.87 11.04
C ASP A 27 7.00 11.56 9.96
N VAL A 28 6.93 12.88 9.84
CA VAL A 28 7.75 13.65 8.89
C VAL A 28 9.25 13.48 9.18
N ILE A 29 9.67 13.50 10.45
CA ILE A 29 11.07 13.26 10.82
C ILE A 29 11.49 11.84 10.37
N ARG A 30 10.68 10.83 10.65
CA ARG A 30 10.95 9.45 10.24
C ARG A 30 10.97 9.30 8.71
N ASP A 31 9.96 9.86 8.03
CA ASP A 31 9.87 9.83 6.57
C ASP A 31 11.10 10.51 5.94
N THR A 32 11.54 11.65 6.50
CA THR A 32 12.73 12.36 6.04
C THR A 32 13.99 11.51 6.22
N TRP A 33 14.12 10.85 7.36
CA TRP A 33 15.26 10.00 7.64
C TRP A 33 15.32 8.74 6.77
N MET A 34 14.16 8.11 6.55
CA MET A 34 14.03 6.85 5.80
C MET A 34 14.01 7.06 4.28
N LEU A 35 13.37 8.10 3.80
CA LEU A 35 13.05 8.29 2.38
C LEU A 35 13.67 9.56 1.78
N GLY A 36 14.22 10.43 2.61
CA GLY A 36 14.72 11.75 2.21
C GLY A 36 13.64 12.84 2.27
N PHE A 37 14.10 14.09 2.36
CA PHE A 37 13.24 15.26 2.59
C PHE A 37 12.15 15.44 1.51
N GLN A 38 12.53 15.32 0.24
CA GLN A 38 11.58 15.51 -0.87
C GLN A 38 10.42 14.51 -0.82
N ASN A 39 10.71 13.23 -0.57
CA ASN A 39 9.68 12.19 -0.44
C ASN A 39 8.82 12.40 0.80
N ALA A 40 9.40 12.84 1.92
CA ALA A 40 8.65 13.17 3.12
C ALA A 40 7.64 14.31 2.88
N VAL A 41 8.04 15.35 2.15
CA VAL A 41 7.15 16.45 1.75
C VAL A 41 6.04 15.94 0.81
N THR A 42 6.37 15.08 -0.14
CA THR A 42 5.38 14.49 -1.05
C THR A 42 4.35 13.64 -0.30
N LEU A 43 4.80 12.81 0.65
CA LEU A 43 3.88 12.03 1.51
C LEU A 43 2.99 12.92 2.37
N LEU A 44 3.57 13.95 3.00
CA LEU A 44 2.79 14.90 3.80
C LEU A 44 1.75 15.61 2.93
N THR A 45 2.13 16.04 1.72
CA THR A 45 1.20 16.63 0.76
C THR A 45 0.10 15.65 0.40
N GLY A 46 0.43 14.37 0.19
CA GLY A 46 -0.53 13.30 -0.07
C GLY A 46 -1.56 13.12 1.03
N LEU A 47 -1.12 13.20 2.29
CA LEU A 47 -2.00 13.10 3.47
C LEU A 47 -2.90 14.33 3.67
N LEU A 48 -2.49 15.49 3.21
CA LEU A 48 -3.20 16.76 3.39
C LEU A 48 -4.01 17.20 2.18
N ALA A 49 -3.80 16.57 1.02
CA ALA A 49 -4.52 16.91 -0.20
C ALA A 49 -6.03 16.68 -0.04
N ARG A 50 -6.82 17.60 -0.57
CA ARG A 50 -8.28 17.52 -0.57
C ARG A 50 -8.81 16.89 -1.86
N GLU A 51 -8.04 16.99 -2.94
CA GLU A 51 -8.38 16.47 -4.26
C GLU A 51 -7.44 15.33 -4.62
N GLN A 52 -7.99 14.34 -5.28
CA GLN A 52 -7.22 13.21 -5.77
C GLN A 52 -6.40 13.63 -6.98
N ARG A 53 -5.11 13.33 -6.95
CA ARG A 53 -4.19 13.48 -8.07
C ARG A 53 -3.07 12.46 -7.96
N LEU A 54 -2.51 12.07 -9.08
CA LEU A 54 -1.40 11.14 -9.10
C LEU A 54 -0.13 11.81 -8.59
N GLY A 55 0.59 11.14 -7.70
CA GLY A 55 1.89 11.50 -7.18
C GLY A 55 2.87 10.35 -7.33
N GLN A 56 4.15 10.65 -7.15
CA GLN A 56 5.21 9.64 -7.21
C GLN A 56 6.27 9.89 -6.14
N LEU A 57 6.93 8.81 -5.74
CA LEU A 57 8.08 8.81 -4.84
C LEU A 57 9.24 8.06 -5.47
N THR A 58 10.44 8.63 -5.38
CA THR A 58 11.66 7.92 -5.75
C THR A 58 12.27 7.34 -4.48
N LEU A 59 11.99 6.07 -4.20
CA LEU A 59 12.45 5.41 -2.99
C LEU A 59 13.94 5.04 -3.09
N PRO A 60 14.70 5.16 -1.98
CA PRO A 60 16.08 4.67 -1.94
C PRO A 60 16.16 3.20 -2.33
N ASN A 61 17.11 2.87 -3.20
CA ASN A 61 17.35 1.50 -3.68
C ASN A 61 16.22 0.86 -4.52
N TYR A 62 15.29 1.65 -5.06
CA TYR A 62 14.32 1.22 -6.06
C TYR A 62 14.64 1.89 -7.39
N SER A 63 14.59 1.14 -8.48
CA SER A 63 14.95 1.62 -9.83
C SER A 63 13.85 2.44 -10.50
N ALA A 64 12.61 2.26 -10.08
CA ALA A 64 11.44 2.97 -10.62
C ALA A 64 10.72 3.73 -9.51
N PRO A 65 10.03 4.83 -9.84
CA PRO A 65 9.22 5.55 -8.88
C PRO A 65 8.01 4.72 -8.45
N VAL A 66 7.57 4.93 -7.21
CA VAL A 66 6.31 4.38 -6.68
C VAL A 66 5.21 5.40 -6.89
N TRP A 67 4.19 5.02 -7.63
CA TRP A 67 3.02 5.85 -7.92
C TRP A 67 1.93 5.62 -6.89
N PHE A 68 1.25 6.69 -6.49
CA PHE A 68 0.16 6.65 -5.53
C PHE A 68 -0.77 7.84 -5.70
N ARG A 69 -1.98 7.77 -5.19
CA ARG A 69 -2.96 8.85 -5.24
C ARG A 69 -2.84 9.74 -4.01
N LEU A 70 -2.53 11.01 -4.22
CA LEU A 70 -2.61 12.06 -3.20
C LEU A 70 -4.09 12.28 -2.84
N GLY A 71 -4.37 12.64 -1.59
CA GLY A 71 -5.73 12.84 -1.10
C GLY A 71 -6.52 11.56 -0.84
N THR A 72 -5.84 10.42 -0.85
CA THR A 72 -6.41 9.10 -0.52
C THR A 72 -5.63 8.43 0.61
N ALA A 73 -6.01 7.20 0.96
CA ALA A 73 -5.30 6.39 1.93
C ALA A 73 -3.95 5.84 1.41
N ASP A 74 -3.64 6.00 0.13
CA ASP A 74 -2.42 5.44 -0.47
C ASP A 74 -1.15 5.94 0.22
N ALA A 75 -1.10 7.22 0.61
CA ALA A 75 0.04 7.77 1.35
C ALA A 75 0.28 7.06 2.70
N PHE A 76 -0.78 6.58 3.36
CA PHE A 76 -0.64 5.74 4.56
C PHE A 76 -0.07 4.37 4.21
N VAL A 77 -0.54 3.75 3.14
CA VAL A 77 -0.04 2.44 2.69
C VAL A 77 1.45 2.53 2.35
N VAL A 78 1.85 3.55 1.60
CA VAL A 78 3.27 3.82 1.30
C VAL A 78 4.10 3.94 2.58
N ARG A 79 3.61 4.71 3.56
CA ARG A 79 4.31 4.88 4.85
C ARG A 79 4.39 3.58 5.65
N GLN A 80 3.30 2.82 5.74
CA GLN A 80 3.29 1.54 6.45
C GLN A 80 4.34 0.58 5.90
N VAL A 81 4.46 0.52 4.59
CA VAL A 81 5.40 -0.41 3.95
C VAL A 81 6.83 0.10 4.01
N PHE A 82 7.09 1.33 3.55
CA PHE A 82 8.46 1.78 3.30
C PHE A 82 9.09 2.58 4.45
N THR A 83 8.28 3.20 5.30
CA THR A 83 8.79 3.99 6.43
C THR A 83 8.64 3.27 7.77
N VAL A 84 7.46 2.70 8.05
CA VAL A 84 7.23 1.90 9.25
C VAL A 84 7.85 0.51 9.10
N GLN A 85 8.01 0.05 7.85
CA GLN A 85 8.58 -1.26 7.52
C GLN A 85 7.83 -2.42 8.19
N GLN A 86 6.50 -2.39 8.11
CA GLN A 86 5.65 -3.39 8.78
C GLN A 86 5.96 -4.84 8.40
N TYR A 87 6.55 -5.05 7.22
CA TYR A 87 6.94 -6.37 6.73
C TYR A 87 8.39 -6.75 7.03
N ALA A 88 9.17 -5.90 7.72
CA ALA A 88 10.57 -6.19 8.05
C ALA A 88 10.79 -7.53 8.78
N PRO A 89 9.90 -7.97 9.71
CA PRO A 89 10.06 -9.30 10.33
C PRO A 89 10.03 -10.45 9.33
N LEU A 90 9.30 -10.32 8.21
CA LEU A 90 9.19 -11.39 7.21
C LEU A 90 10.47 -11.54 6.37
N THR A 91 11.31 -10.52 6.28
CA THR A 91 12.58 -10.59 5.54
C THR A 91 13.62 -11.52 6.19
N GLN A 92 13.33 -11.99 7.42
CA GLN A 92 14.13 -13.00 8.10
C GLN A 92 13.90 -14.43 7.55
N ILE A 93 12.81 -14.64 6.80
CA ILE A 93 12.50 -15.94 6.21
C ILE A 93 13.45 -16.21 5.05
N SER A 94 14.17 -17.32 5.10
CA SER A 94 15.09 -17.75 4.05
C SER A 94 14.38 -18.62 3.00
N ASN A 95 14.93 -18.64 1.78
CA ASN A 95 14.49 -19.51 0.70
C ASN A 95 13.01 -19.36 0.28
N VAL A 96 12.48 -18.14 0.38
CA VAL A 96 11.13 -17.84 -0.13
C VAL A 96 11.15 -17.95 -1.65
N LYS A 97 10.32 -18.84 -2.20
CA LYS A 97 10.17 -19.06 -3.65
C LYS A 97 8.81 -18.63 -4.17
N PHE A 98 7.82 -18.53 -3.30
CA PHE A 98 6.47 -18.17 -3.71
C PHE A 98 5.78 -17.31 -2.62
N ILE A 99 5.08 -16.28 -3.06
CA ILE A 99 4.35 -15.34 -2.21
C ILE A 99 2.94 -15.17 -2.74
N ILE A 100 1.95 -15.23 -1.85
CA ILE A 100 0.57 -14.84 -2.16
C ILE A 100 0.28 -13.57 -1.37
N ASP A 101 -0.06 -12.49 -2.08
CA ASP A 101 -0.42 -11.19 -1.51
C ASP A 101 -1.94 -10.97 -1.63
N CYS A 102 -2.65 -11.23 -0.53
CA CYS A 102 -4.10 -11.14 -0.47
C CYS A 102 -4.53 -9.70 -0.16
N GLY A 103 -4.89 -8.94 -1.18
CA GLY A 103 -5.17 -7.51 -1.10
C GLY A 103 -3.95 -6.69 -1.51
N GLY A 104 -3.51 -6.88 -2.76
CA GLY A 104 -2.32 -6.26 -3.32
C GLY A 104 -2.36 -4.74 -3.36
N ASN A 105 -3.56 -4.15 -3.28
CA ASN A 105 -3.79 -2.71 -3.32
C ASN A 105 -3.00 -2.07 -4.49
N ILE A 106 -2.30 -0.96 -4.28
CA ILE A 106 -1.45 -0.30 -5.28
C ILE A 106 -0.06 -0.96 -5.45
N GLY A 107 0.19 -2.13 -4.85
CA GLY A 107 1.41 -2.91 -5.05
C GLY A 107 2.58 -2.57 -4.13
N CYS A 108 2.39 -1.81 -3.06
CA CYS A 108 3.50 -1.46 -2.15
C CYS A 108 4.11 -2.68 -1.44
N SER A 109 3.27 -3.60 -0.94
CA SER A 109 3.70 -4.89 -0.35
C SER A 109 4.46 -5.73 -1.35
N ALA A 110 3.91 -5.89 -2.55
CA ALA A 110 4.55 -6.64 -3.63
C ALA A 110 5.92 -6.06 -4.00
N LEU A 111 6.05 -4.73 -4.15
CA LEU A 111 7.34 -4.06 -4.37
C LEU A 111 8.34 -4.37 -3.25
N TYR A 112 7.88 -4.31 -2.01
CA TYR A 112 8.72 -4.60 -0.86
C TYR A 112 9.22 -6.05 -0.91
N PHE A 113 8.34 -7.01 -1.16
CA PHE A 113 8.70 -8.43 -1.23
C PHE A 113 9.60 -8.75 -2.42
N MET A 114 9.32 -8.21 -3.60
CA MET A 114 10.16 -8.45 -4.79
C MET A 114 11.59 -7.91 -4.63
N LYS A 115 11.75 -6.88 -3.79
CA LYS A 115 13.06 -6.33 -3.44
C LYS A 115 13.82 -7.25 -2.47
N HIS A 116 13.12 -7.84 -1.50
CA HIS A 116 13.75 -8.63 -0.42
C HIS A 116 13.89 -10.11 -0.77
N PHE A 117 13.06 -10.61 -1.69
CA PHE A 117 13.06 -12.00 -2.14
C PHE A 117 13.30 -12.07 -3.66
N PRO A 118 14.56 -11.93 -4.10
CA PRO A 118 14.88 -11.81 -5.53
C PRO A 118 14.55 -13.08 -6.34
N ASP A 119 14.48 -14.23 -5.69
CA ASP A 119 14.18 -15.52 -6.32
C ASP A 119 12.70 -15.92 -6.21
N ALA A 120 11.87 -15.10 -5.57
CA ALA A 120 10.46 -15.43 -5.40
C ALA A 120 9.61 -15.01 -6.59
N GLU A 121 8.59 -15.80 -6.87
CA GLU A 121 7.43 -15.39 -7.64
C GLU A 121 6.32 -14.89 -6.71
N LEU A 122 5.48 -13.98 -7.18
CA LEU A 122 4.39 -13.42 -6.41
C LEU A 122 3.10 -13.44 -7.20
N VAL A 123 2.04 -13.93 -6.57
CA VAL A 123 0.66 -13.76 -7.04
C VAL A 123 -0.05 -12.80 -6.09
N ALA A 124 -0.51 -11.67 -6.63
CA ALA A 124 -1.31 -10.70 -5.90
C ALA A 124 -2.78 -10.82 -6.30
N ILE A 125 -3.67 -10.55 -5.36
CA ILE A 125 -5.10 -10.57 -5.57
C ILE A 125 -5.64 -9.21 -5.11
N GLU A 126 -6.28 -8.47 -6.02
CA GLU A 126 -6.83 -7.15 -5.75
C GLU A 126 -8.13 -6.97 -6.53
N PRO A 127 -9.27 -6.79 -5.85
CA PRO A 127 -10.57 -6.69 -6.51
C PRO A 127 -10.84 -5.32 -7.13
N GLN A 128 -10.19 -4.26 -6.64
CA GLN A 128 -10.50 -2.90 -7.05
C GLN A 128 -9.65 -2.51 -8.27
N ARG A 129 -10.31 -2.19 -9.38
CA ARG A 129 -9.67 -1.94 -10.67
C ARG A 129 -8.66 -0.79 -10.64
N ASP A 130 -9.00 0.34 -10.00
CA ASP A 130 -8.09 1.49 -9.93
C ASP A 130 -6.83 1.19 -9.12
N ASN A 131 -6.93 0.29 -8.12
CA ASN A 131 -5.77 -0.23 -7.38
C ASN A 131 -4.96 -1.16 -8.28
N ALA A 132 -5.63 -2.07 -8.98
CA ALA A 132 -5.00 -3.03 -9.91
C ALA A 132 -4.20 -2.32 -11.01
N ASP A 133 -4.71 -1.22 -11.54
CA ASP A 133 -4.02 -0.42 -12.56
C ASP A 133 -2.74 0.23 -12.00
N LEU A 134 -2.81 0.82 -10.80
CA LEU A 134 -1.62 1.34 -10.13
C LEU A 134 -0.64 0.22 -9.71
N PHE A 135 -1.16 -0.93 -9.29
CA PHE A 135 -0.35 -2.11 -9.00
C PHE A 135 0.50 -2.50 -10.21
N ARG A 136 -0.11 -2.64 -11.40
CA ARG A 136 0.62 -2.97 -12.64
C ARG A 136 1.68 -1.94 -12.97
N GLN A 137 1.35 -0.66 -12.83
CA GLN A 137 2.30 0.43 -13.06
C GLN A 137 3.48 0.34 -12.10
N ASN A 138 3.23 0.11 -10.82
CA ASN A 138 4.26 0.03 -9.79
C ASN A 138 5.14 -1.22 -9.95
N LEU A 139 4.56 -2.35 -10.38
CA LEU A 139 5.27 -3.62 -10.52
C LEU A 139 5.81 -3.89 -11.92
N LEU A 140 5.80 -2.90 -12.82
CA LEU A 140 6.22 -3.09 -14.22
C LEU A 140 7.62 -3.71 -14.34
N SER A 141 8.57 -3.30 -13.48
CA SER A 141 9.93 -3.83 -13.45
C SER A 141 10.04 -5.30 -12.98
N PHE A 142 8.96 -5.83 -12.42
CA PHE A 142 8.88 -7.20 -11.88
C PHE A 142 7.83 -8.05 -12.61
N SER A 143 7.34 -7.60 -13.77
CA SER A 143 6.23 -8.23 -14.50
C SER A 143 6.47 -9.68 -14.90
N SER A 144 7.74 -10.11 -14.99
CA SER A 144 8.09 -11.52 -15.27
C SER A 144 7.90 -12.44 -14.05
N ARG A 145 7.79 -11.91 -12.83
CA ARG A 145 7.71 -12.69 -11.59
C ARG A 145 6.49 -12.30 -10.72
N VAL A 146 5.69 -11.34 -11.16
CA VAL A 146 4.53 -10.86 -10.42
C VAL A 146 3.29 -11.02 -11.30
N HIS A 147 2.32 -11.74 -10.78
CA HIS A 147 1.03 -11.99 -11.43
C HIS A 147 -0.09 -11.36 -10.59
N LEU A 148 -0.93 -10.55 -11.21
CA LEU A 148 -2.07 -9.92 -10.57
C LEU A 148 -3.37 -10.57 -11.04
N ILE A 149 -4.20 -10.97 -10.07
CA ILE A 149 -5.55 -11.48 -10.27
C ILE A 149 -6.54 -10.40 -9.79
N GLU A 150 -7.35 -9.88 -10.71
CA GLU A 150 -8.42 -8.94 -10.38
C GLU A 150 -9.64 -9.69 -9.84
N ALA A 151 -9.60 -10.00 -8.56
CA ALA A 151 -10.66 -10.72 -7.85
C ALA A 151 -10.61 -10.42 -6.35
N ALA A 152 -11.67 -10.76 -5.62
CA ALA A 152 -11.66 -10.83 -4.17
C ALA A 152 -11.32 -12.25 -3.71
N ILE A 153 -10.54 -12.35 -2.63
CA ILE A 153 -10.35 -13.63 -1.96
C ILE A 153 -11.57 -13.93 -1.11
N TRP A 154 -12.13 -15.14 -1.28
CA TRP A 154 -13.31 -15.57 -0.53
C TRP A 154 -13.24 -17.06 -0.21
N SER A 155 -14.10 -17.52 0.70
CA SER A 155 -14.13 -18.93 1.11
C SER A 155 -14.72 -19.86 0.08
N ARG A 156 -15.46 -19.33 -0.91
CA ARG A 156 -16.08 -20.07 -2.02
C ARG A 156 -16.15 -19.18 -3.26
N GLU A 157 -16.31 -19.78 -4.41
CA GLU A 157 -16.62 -19.03 -5.63
C GLU A 157 -18.07 -18.51 -5.55
N THR A 158 -18.20 -17.20 -5.68
CA THR A 158 -19.48 -16.47 -5.65
C THR A 158 -19.30 -15.10 -6.30
N GLU A 159 -20.38 -14.40 -6.47
CA GLU A 159 -20.34 -12.97 -6.84
C GLU A 159 -20.34 -12.14 -5.56
N LEU A 160 -19.46 -11.17 -5.50
CA LEU A 160 -19.40 -10.18 -4.44
C LEU A 160 -19.63 -8.78 -4.99
N TYR A 161 -19.96 -7.87 -4.10
CA TYR A 161 -20.24 -6.47 -4.39
C TYR A 161 -19.50 -5.60 -3.39
N PHE A 162 -19.07 -4.39 -3.81
CA PHE A 162 -18.54 -3.41 -2.86
C PHE A 162 -19.67 -2.87 -2.00
N ARG A 163 -19.55 -2.99 -0.69
CA ARG A 163 -20.52 -2.45 0.27
C ARG A 163 -20.42 -0.94 0.43
N ASN A 164 -19.23 -0.37 0.26
CA ASN A 164 -18.94 1.03 0.49
C ASN A 164 -18.07 1.59 -0.64
N SER A 165 -18.68 1.77 -1.82
CA SER A 165 -18.01 2.32 -3.01
C SER A 165 -17.35 3.70 -2.81
N ASN A 166 -17.75 4.42 -1.74
CA ASN A 166 -17.19 5.73 -1.36
C ASN A 166 -16.13 5.66 -0.26
N ALA A 167 -15.69 4.46 0.14
CA ALA A 167 -14.65 4.32 1.16
C ALA A 167 -13.28 4.81 0.65
N ALA A 168 -12.39 5.12 1.60
CA ALA A 168 -11.00 5.33 1.27
C ALA A 168 -10.43 4.08 0.56
N THR A 169 -9.61 4.29 -0.45
CA THR A 169 -9.11 3.27 -1.38
C THR A 169 -8.42 2.04 -0.78
N SER A 170 -8.13 2.06 0.52
CA SER A 170 -7.55 0.94 1.28
C SER A 170 -8.53 0.23 2.21
N SER A 171 -9.82 0.59 2.20
CA SER A 171 -10.82 0.13 3.17
C SER A 171 -12.11 -0.34 2.51
N TYR A 172 -12.02 -0.92 1.32
CA TYR A 172 -13.19 -1.50 0.66
C TYR A 172 -13.66 -2.75 1.42
N GLU A 173 -14.96 -2.79 1.67
CA GLU A 173 -15.64 -3.98 2.18
C GLU A 173 -16.42 -4.64 1.04
N VAL A 174 -16.43 -5.96 1.02
CA VAL A 174 -17.20 -6.76 0.06
C VAL A 174 -18.31 -7.52 0.77
N ALA A 175 -19.41 -7.77 0.06
CA ALA A 175 -20.55 -8.53 0.56
C ALA A 175 -21.18 -9.34 -0.56
N GLU A 176 -21.89 -10.43 -0.21
CA GLU A 176 -22.59 -11.30 -1.15
C GLU A 176 -23.90 -10.67 -1.69
N VAL A 177 -24.31 -9.54 -1.14
CA VAL A 177 -25.50 -8.79 -1.58
C VAL A 177 -25.14 -7.32 -1.73
N GLY A 178 -25.43 -6.73 -2.88
CA GLY A 178 -25.14 -5.32 -3.18
C GLY A 178 -25.67 -4.92 -4.55
N GLU A 179 -25.56 -3.64 -4.86
CA GLU A 179 -25.98 -3.02 -6.13
C GLU A 179 -24.80 -2.45 -6.94
N SER A 180 -23.57 -2.64 -6.47
CA SER A 180 -22.38 -2.15 -7.15
C SER A 180 -21.91 -3.09 -8.26
N GLU A 181 -20.78 -2.80 -8.86
CA GLU A 181 -20.13 -3.67 -9.82
C GLU A 181 -19.83 -5.05 -9.20
N VAL A 182 -20.09 -6.11 -9.98
CA VAL A 182 -19.84 -7.50 -9.58
C VAL A 182 -18.34 -7.75 -9.51
N ILE A 183 -17.89 -8.28 -8.39
CA ILE A 183 -16.52 -8.67 -8.16
C ILE A 183 -16.38 -10.18 -8.30
N LYS A 184 -15.49 -10.64 -9.15
CA LYS A 184 -15.13 -12.05 -9.22
C LYS A 184 -14.43 -12.49 -7.94
N THR A 185 -14.66 -13.73 -7.52
CA THR A 185 -13.97 -14.31 -6.37
C THR A 185 -13.01 -15.40 -6.79
N VAL A 186 -11.98 -15.57 -5.99
CA VAL A 186 -11.06 -16.70 -6.05
C VAL A 186 -10.92 -17.32 -4.67
N THR A 187 -10.71 -18.62 -4.62
CA THR A 187 -10.33 -19.32 -3.39
C THR A 187 -8.87 -19.71 -3.47
N LEU A 188 -8.19 -19.78 -2.33
CA LEU A 188 -6.79 -20.26 -2.32
C LEU A 188 -6.68 -21.70 -2.83
N ALA A 189 -7.74 -22.51 -2.63
CA ALA A 189 -7.77 -23.90 -3.10
C ALA A 189 -7.85 -24.02 -4.63
N ASN A 190 -8.46 -23.03 -5.29
CA ASN A 190 -8.65 -23.03 -6.75
C ASN A 190 -7.58 -22.20 -7.50
N MET A 191 -6.66 -21.60 -6.76
CA MET A 191 -5.48 -21.01 -7.37
C MET A 191 -4.58 -22.17 -7.82
N GLU A 192 -4.69 -22.54 -9.09
CA GLU A 192 -3.71 -23.43 -9.72
C GLU A 192 -2.35 -22.71 -9.69
N ILE A 193 -1.60 -23.00 -8.65
CA ILE A 193 -0.17 -22.73 -8.63
C ILE A 193 0.40 -23.69 -9.66
N SER A 194 0.54 -23.24 -10.90
CA SER A 194 1.12 -24.06 -11.95
C SER A 194 2.56 -24.36 -11.56
N GLN A 195 2.75 -25.50 -10.90
CA GLN A 195 4.07 -26.07 -10.61
C GLN A 195 4.80 -26.53 -11.87
N ASP A 196 4.14 -26.45 -13.05
CA ASP A 196 4.59 -26.97 -14.32
C ASP A 196 5.36 -25.96 -15.19
N ARG A 197 5.94 -24.92 -14.62
CA ARG A 197 6.83 -24.00 -15.35
C ARG A 197 8.28 -24.11 -14.90
N HIS A 198 8.82 -25.32 -14.89
CA HIS A 198 10.25 -25.51 -15.04
C HIS A 198 10.52 -26.13 -16.41
N PRO A 199 11.32 -25.46 -17.25
CA PRO A 199 11.89 -26.09 -18.44
C PRO A 199 12.87 -27.21 -18.05
#